data_9cdef755c277af4c0eb790e3e85ceae6
#
_entry.id   9cdef755c277af4c0eb790e3e85ceae6
#
_cell.length_a   1.000
_cell.length_b   1.000
_cell.length_c   1.000
_cell.angle_alpha   90.00
_cell.angle_beta   90.00
_cell.angle_gamma   90.00
#
_symmetry.space_group_name_H-M   'P 1'
#
loop_
_entity.id
_entity.type
_entity.pdbx_description
1 polymer ?
#
loop_
_entity_poly.entity_id
_entity_poly.type
_entity_poly.pdbx_seq_one_letter_code
_entity_poly.pdbx_strand_id
1 'polypeptide(L)'
;MRTKKKYTGNSDGLASGEKPGLTELVKHLIYLSDGALWNNGTFVNRPKRGSESLSVHATGRAVDLSYRKTPTKGKRNGRVVAEHMADFLVRHADDLGIEMILDYFPKPHGRGYKWTRGTWENYAKSTIHGAPDGDWLHVELSPEWADSKLKVRESFLKLFPQAQ
;
A
#
# COMPACT_ATOMS: atom_id res chain seq x y z
N MET A 1 24.44 -5.63 10.68
CA MET A 1 23.39 -5.17 11.62
C MET A 1 22.09 -4.92 10.85
N ARG A 2 20.99 -5.59 11.20
CA ARG A 2 19.67 -5.23 10.64
C ARG A 2 19.30 -3.85 11.18
N THR A 3 19.12 -2.88 10.31
CA THR A 3 18.61 -1.55 10.68
C THR A 3 17.27 -1.73 11.39
N LYS A 4 17.11 -1.13 12.57
CA LYS A 4 15.87 -1.23 13.35
C LYS A 4 14.71 -0.67 12.51
N LYS A 5 13.74 -1.50 12.17
CA LYS A 5 12.56 -1.09 11.41
C LYS A 5 11.85 0.05 12.14
N LYS A 6 11.58 1.13 11.42
CA LYS A 6 10.88 2.31 11.93
C LYS A 6 9.64 2.57 11.09
N TYR A 7 8.52 2.80 11.73
CA TYR A 7 7.32 3.27 11.05
C TYR A 7 7.38 4.80 10.92
N THR A 8 7.36 5.29 9.71
CA THR A 8 7.42 6.74 9.42
C THR A 8 6.07 7.41 9.53
N GLY A 9 5.01 6.76 9.03
CA GLY A 9 3.67 7.36 8.99
C GLY A 9 3.69 8.70 8.25
N ASN A 10 3.20 9.74 8.91
CA ASN A 10 3.16 11.11 8.36
C ASN A 10 4.25 12.05 8.93
N SER A 11 5.26 11.51 9.61
CA SER A 11 6.27 12.31 10.30
C SER A 11 7.20 13.08 9.36
N ASP A 12 7.29 12.69 8.09
CA ASP A 12 8.06 13.40 7.06
C ASP A 12 7.28 14.57 6.41
N GLY A 13 6.01 14.76 6.80
CA GLY A 13 5.23 15.94 6.45
C GLY A 13 4.68 15.96 5.03
N LEU A 14 4.10 17.10 4.65
CA LEU A 14 3.48 17.33 3.36
C LEU A 14 4.52 17.31 2.23
N ALA A 15 4.26 16.51 1.20
CA ALA A 15 5.02 16.50 -0.04
C ALA A 15 4.44 17.47 -1.08
N SER A 16 5.19 17.73 -2.15
CA SER A 16 4.72 18.49 -3.31
C SER A 16 3.89 17.66 -4.29
N GLY A 17 3.83 16.35 -4.12
CA GLY A 17 3.11 15.44 -4.99
C GLY A 17 3.46 13.98 -4.69
N GLU A 18 3.02 13.10 -5.57
CA GLU A 18 3.35 11.68 -5.55
C GLU A 18 4.86 11.46 -5.71
N LYS A 19 5.43 10.61 -4.91
CA LYS A 19 6.85 10.27 -4.93
C LYS A 19 7.18 9.31 -6.09
N PRO A 20 8.35 9.45 -6.74
CA PRO A 20 8.69 8.66 -7.94
C PRO A 20 8.75 7.15 -7.70
N GLY A 21 9.20 6.72 -6.54
CA GLY A 21 9.21 5.30 -6.17
C GLY A 21 7.80 4.75 -5.93
N LEU A 22 6.88 5.56 -5.40
CA LEU A 22 5.48 5.16 -5.28
C LEU A 22 4.84 4.95 -6.66
N THR A 23 5.07 5.87 -7.59
CA THR A 23 4.60 5.73 -8.98
C THR A 23 5.08 4.41 -9.61
N GLU A 24 6.36 4.09 -9.42
CA GLU A 24 6.94 2.85 -9.94
C GLU A 24 6.36 1.61 -9.26
N LEU A 25 6.20 1.62 -7.92
CA LEU A 25 5.56 0.52 -7.18
C LEU A 25 4.14 0.24 -7.72
N VAL A 26 3.31 1.27 -7.81
CA VAL A 26 1.92 1.16 -8.29
C VAL A 26 1.86 0.52 -9.68
N LYS A 27 2.74 0.93 -10.58
CA LYS A 27 2.84 0.37 -11.93
C LYS A 27 3.13 -1.14 -11.91
N HIS A 28 4.07 -1.58 -11.09
CA HIS A 28 4.38 -2.99 -10.93
C HIS A 28 3.22 -3.79 -10.33
N LEU A 29 2.54 -3.26 -9.30
CA LEU A 29 1.44 -3.95 -8.65
C LEU A 29 0.22 -4.10 -9.57
N ILE A 30 -0.10 -3.08 -10.37
CA ILE A 30 -1.16 -3.17 -11.38
C ILE A 30 -0.81 -4.23 -12.43
N TYR A 31 0.42 -4.24 -12.92
CA TYR A 31 0.90 -5.24 -13.88
C TYR A 31 0.83 -6.66 -13.33
N LEU A 32 1.34 -6.91 -12.12
CA LEU A 32 1.32 -8.22 -11.47
C LEU A 32 -0.09 -8.72 -11.18
N SER A 33 -1.04 -7.81 -10.94
CA SER A 33 -2.45 -8.18 -10.73
C SER A 33 -3.23 -8.38 -12.03
N ASP A 34 -2.58 -8.21 -13.18
CA ASP A 34 -3.23 -8.23 -14.50
C ASP A 34 -4.47 -7.29 -14.56
N GLY A 35 -4.36 -6.12 -13.94
CA GLY A 35 -5.41 -5.12 -13.87
C GLY A 35 -6.60 -5.44 -12.95
N ALA A 36 -6.52 -6.51 -12.15
CA ALA A 36 -7.52 -6.77 -11.12
C ALA A 36 -7.48 -5.72 -10.01
N LEU A 37 -6.30 -5.17 -9.72
CA LEU A 37 -6.11 -4.00 -8.88
C LEU A 37 -5.87 -2.78 -9.76
N TRP A 38 -6.36 -1.63 -9.31
CA TRP A 38 -6.17 -0.35 -10.00
C TRP A 38 -5.95 0.79 -9.00
N ASN A 39 -5.26 1.84 -9.46
CA ASN A 39 -4.96 3.02 -8.66
C ASN A 39 -6.23 3.84 -8.40
N ASN A 40 -6.69 3.86 -7.15
CA ASN A 40 -7.83 4.62 -6.67
C ASN A 40 -7.43 5.93 -5.97
N GLY A 41 -6.16 6.23 -5.89
CA GLY A 41 -5.62 7.47 -5.34
C GLY A 41 -4.25 7.28 -4.70
N THR A 42 -3.38 8.25 -4.94
CA THR A 42 -2.04 8.32 -4.37
C THR A 42 -1.89 9.60 -3.55
N PHE A 43 -1.44 10.68 -4.15
CA PHE A 43 -1.25 11.96 -3.45
C PHE A 43 -2.57 12.72 -3.28
N VAL A 44 -2.80 13.19 -2.06
CA VAL A 44 -3.85 14.16 -1.75
C VAL A 44 -3.45 14.97 -0.50
N ASN A 45 -3.48 16.29 -0.63
CA ASN A 45 -3.21 17.18 0.51
C ASN A 45 -4.46 17.33 1.38
N ARG A 46 -4.61 16.43 2.34
CA ARG A 46 -5.71 16.45 3.31
C ARG A 46 -5.34 15.75 4.61
N PRO A 47 -6.03 16.02 5.72
CA PRO A 47 -5.95 15.20 6.92
C PRO A 47 -6.56 13.81 6.72
N LYS A 48 -6.24 12.90 7.63
CA LYS A 48 -6.92 11.59 7.73
C LYS A 48 -8.40 11.82 8.01
N ARG A 49 -9.26 10.96 7.47
CA ARG A 49 -10.69 11.01 7.78
C ARG A 49 -10.91 10.82 9.29
N GLY A 50 -11.71 11.69 9.89
CA GLY A 50 -12.00 11.67 11.33
C GLY A 50 -10.84 12.13 12.23
N SER A 51 -9.84 12.85 11.69
CA SER A 51 -8.65 13.33 12.41
C SER A 51 -8.16 14.65 11.83
N GLU A 52 -7.47 15.45 12.62
CA GLU A 52 -6.71 16.63 12.14
C GLU A 52 -5.28 16.26 11.68
N SER A 53 -4.85 15.05 11.97
CA SER A 53 -3.52 14.55 11.61
C SER A 53 -3.40 14.38 10.10
N LEU A 54 -2.27 14.77 9.51
CA LEU A 54 -1.97 14.64 8.09
C LEU A 54 -2.12 13.20 7.60
N SER A 55 -2.78 12.99 6.47
CA SER A 55 -2.83 11.68 5.82
C SER A 55 -1.46 11.28 5.26
N VAL A 56 -1.13 10.00 5.29
CA VAL A 56 0.11 9.50 4.64
C VAL A 56 0.05 9.69 3.12
N HIS A 57 -1.12 9.74 2.50
CA HIS A 57 -1.26 10.16 1.11
C HIS A 57 -0.66 11.54 0.84
N ALA A 58 -0.79 12.46 1.79
CA ALA A 58 -0.22 13.81 1.67
C ALA A 58 1.31 13.84 1.74
N THR A 59 1.94 12.77 2.19
CA THR A 59 3.41 12.61 2.15
C THR A 59 3.91 12.07 0.80
N GLY A 60 3.01 11.75 -0.13
CA GLY A 60 3.33 11.17 -1.45
C GLY A 60 3.75 9.71 -1.43
N ARG A 61 3.56 8.99 -0.30
CA ARG A 61 4.08 7.65 -0.06
C ARG A 61 3.02 6.56 0.12
N ALA A 62 1.75 6.87 -0.09
CA ALA A 62 0.66 5.92 0.05
C ALA A 62 -0.17 5.82 -1.23
N VAL A 63 -0.71 4.63 -1.46
CA VAL A 63 -1.66 4.33 -2.54
C VAL A 63 -2.85 3.55 -2.01
N ASP A 64 -4.04 3.88 -2.50
CA ASP A 64 -5.23 3.05 -2.39
C ASP A 64 -5.38 2.22 -3.68
N LEU A 65 -5.24 0.91 -3.57
CA LEU A 65 -5.42 -0.04 -4.66
C LEU A 65 -6.82 -0.66 -4.57
N SER A 66 -7.73 -0.22 -5.42
CA SER A 66 -9.07 -0.80 -5.47
C SER A 66 -9.09 -2.06 -6.32
N TYR A 67 -9.92 -3.01 -5.90
CA TYR A 67 -10.25 -4.20 -6.67
C TYR A 67 -11.73 -4.25 -7.08
N ARG A 68 -12.43 -3.10 -6.94
CA ARG A 68 -13.81 -2.95 -7.38
C ARG A 68 -13.93 -3.21 -8.88
N LYS A 69 -14.83 -4.09 -9.25
CA LYS A 69 -15.19 -4.29 -10.66
C LYS A 69 -16.08 -3.14 -11.13
N THR A 70 -15.62 -2.45 -12.16
CA THR A 70 -16.35 -1.39 -12.87
C THR A 70 -16.46 -1.77 -14.36
N PRO A 71 -17.18 -1.03 -15.19
CA PRO A 71 -17.22 -1.29 -16.63
C PRO A 71 -15.84 -1.27 -17.30
N THR A 72 -14.90 -0.46 -16.80
CA THR A 72 -13.57 -0.25 -17.42
C THR A 72 -12.40 -0.72 -16.59
N LYS A 73 -12.59 -1.08 -15.30
CA LYS A 73 -11.51 -1.43 -14.38
C LYS A 73 -11.90 -2.64 -13.51
N GLY A 74 -10.85 -3.29 -12.99
CA GLY A 74 -11.01 -4.41 -12.09
C GLY A 74 -11.49 -5.69 -12.76
N LYS A 75 -11.49 -6.77 -12.00
CA LYS A 75 -11.94 -8.11 -12.45
C LYS A 75 -12.86 -8.74 -11.42
N ARG A 76 -13.63 -9.78 -11.82
CA ARG A 76 -14.56 -10.50 -10.93
C ARG A 76 -13.88 -11.14 -9.73
N ASN A 77 -12.64 -11.60 -9.90
CA ASN A 77 -11.83 -12.21 -8.86
C ASN A 77 -10.99 -11.19 -8.05
N GLY A 78 -11.34 -9.90 -8.11
CA GLY A 78 -10.54 -8.81 -7.53
C GLY A 78 -10.18 -9.01 -6.06
N ARG A 79 -11.12 -9.49 -5.22
CA ARG A 79 -10.85 -9.76 -3.81
C ARG A 79 -9.78 -10.85 -3.62
N VAL A 80 -9.88 -11.95 -4.36
CA VAL A 80 -8.88 -13.05 -4.28
C VAL A 80 -7.50 -12.55 -4.70
N VAL A 81 -7.43 -11.77 -5.78
CA VAL A 81 -6.16 -11.17 -6.23
C VAL A 81 -5.62 -10.18 -5.19
N ALA A 82 -6.48 -9.38 -4.56
CA ALA A 82 -6.08 -8.47 -3.49
C ALA A 82 -5.49 -9.20 -2.28
N GLU A 83 -6.07 -10.32 -1.87
CA GLU A 83 -5.52 -11.17 -0.79
C GLU A 83 -4.14 -11.70 -1.15
N HIS A 84 -3.96 -12.26 -2.34
CA HIS A 84 -2.65 -12.72 -2.81
C HIS A 84 -1.62 -11.57 -2.91
N MET A 85 -2.05 -10.39 -3.36
CA MET A 85 -1.19 -9.21 -3.40
C MET A 85 -0.78 -8.76 -2.00
N ALA A 86 -1.72 -8.73 -1.05
CA ALA A 86 -1.41 -8.40 0.34
C ALA A 86 -0.40 -9.38 0.95
N ASP A 87 -0.55 -10.68 0.70
CA ASP A 87 0.39 -11.71 1.16
C ASP A 87 1.77 -11.57 0.49
N PHE A 88 1.80 -11.24 -0.79
CA PHE A 88 3.04 -10.93 -1.52
C PHE A 88 3.76 -9.73 -0.91
N LEU A 89 3.06 -8.63 -0.67
CA LEU A 89 3.62 -7.41 -0.09
C LEU A 89 4.15 -7.63 1.33
N VAL A 90 3.43 -8.39 2.16
CA VAL A 90 3.89 -8.76 3.52
C VAL A 90 5.17 -9.60 3.46
N ARG A 91 5.21 -10.60 2.59
CA ARG A 91 6.34 -11.51 2.42
C ARG A 91 7.60 -10.79 1.97
N HIS A 92 7.45 -9.77 1.13
CA HIS A 92 8.52 -8.98 0.55
C HIS A 92 8.61 -7.55 1.09
N ALA A 93 8.04 -7.30 2.27
CA ALA A 93 7.99 -5.96 2.84
C ALA A 93 9.39 -5.35 3.03
N ASP A 94 10.36 -6.15 3.40
CA ASP A 94 11.76 -5.71 3.56
C ASP A 94 12.43 -5.37 2.22
N ASP A 95 12.15 -6.14 1.18
CA ASP A 95 12.72 -5.93 -0.16
C ASP A 95 12.06 -4.76 -0.89
N LEU A 96 10.79 -4.48 -0.61
CA LEU A 96 9.99 -3.46 -1.27
C LEU A 96 9.81 -2.18 -0.44
N GLY A 97 10.30 -2.15 0.80
CA GLY A 97 10.15 -1.01 1.69
C GLY A 97 8.71 -0.72 2.12
N ILE A 98 7.87 -1.75 2.25
CA ILE A 98 6.47 -1.60 2.66
C ILE A 98 6.40 -1.41 4.17
N GLU A 99 5.93 -0.25 4.63
CA GLU A 99 5.78 0.06 6.05
C GLU A 99 4.43 -0.36 6.64
N MET A 100 3.35 -0.25 5.85
CA MET A 100 2.00 -0.56 6.28
C MET A 100 1.12 -1.03 5.12
N ILE A 101 0.20 -1.94 5.44
CA ILE A 101 -0.89 -2.33 4.56
C ILE A 101 -2.17 -2.33 5.39
N LEU A 102 -3.22 -1.67 4.90
CA LEU A 102 -4.56 -1.75 5.48
C LEU A 102 -5.47 -2.49 4.52
N ASP A 103 -6.20 -3.46 5.04
CA ASP A 103 -7.22 -4.22 4.32
C ASP A 103 -8.58 -3.90 4.94
N TYR A 104 -9.43 -3.21 4.19
CA TYR A 104 -10.70 -2.67 4.66
C TYR A 104 -11.85 -3.68 4.59
N PHE A 105 -11.62 -4.85 4.02
CA PHE A 105 -12.68 -5.83 3.78
C PHE A 105 -13.05 -6.66 5.02
N PRO A 106 -12.10 -7.21 5.81
CA PRO A 106 -12.43 -8.16 6.87
C PRO A 106 -13.31 -7.55 7.96
N LYS A 107 -14.24 -8.37 8.46
CA LYS A 107 -15.03 -8.05 9.64
C LYS A 107 -14.23 -8.31 10.92
N PRO A 108 -14.50 -7.63 12.03
CA PRO A 108 -15.54 -6.58 12.19
C PRO A 108 -15.12 -5.20 11.71
N HIS A 109 -13.83 -4.86 11.63
CA HIS A 109 -13.35 -3.49 11.39
C HIS A 109 -12.10 -3.40 10.51
N GLY A 110 -11.89 -4.40 9.61
CA GLY A 110 -10.69 -4.47 8.80
C GLY A 110 -9.48 -5.01 9.57
N ARG A 111 -8.32 -4.97 8.93
CA ARG A 111 -7.03 -5.38 9.51
C ARG A 111 -5.88 -4.53 8.99
N GLY A 112 -4.79 -4.50 9.73
CA GLY A 112 -3.58 -3.81 9.33
C GLY A 112 -2.33 -4.64 9.55
N TYR A 113 -1.45 -4.66 8.54
CA TYR A 113 -0.07 -5.09 8.68
C TYR A 113 0.81 -3.87 8.97
N LYS A 114 1.72 -3.99 9.90
CA LYS A 114 2.73 -2.95 10.16
C LYS A 114 4.13 -3.59 10.17
N TRP A 115 5.05 -3.01 9.42
CA TRP A 115 6.42 -3.49 9.26
C TRP A 115 7.15 -3.69 10.59
N THR A 116 6.97 -2.76 11.53
CA THR A 116 7.59 -2.84 12.86
C THR A 116 7.08 -4.01 13.70
N ARG A 117 5.83 -4.44 13.47
CA ARG A 117 5.21 -5.59 14.12
C ARG A 117 5.51 -6.90 13.37
N GLY A 118 5.57 -6.85 12.03
CA GLY A 118 5.82 -8.00 11.16
C GLY A 118 4.63 -8.93 10.96
N THR A 119 3.44 -8.57 11.50
CA THR A 119 2.23 -9.38 11.44
C THR A 119 0.98 -8.53 11.19
N TRP A 120 -0.11 -9.20 10.77
CA TRP A 120 -1.44 -8.64 10.72
C TRP A 120 -2.03 -8.47 12.13
N GLU A 121 -2.86 -7.44 12.29
CA GLU A 121 -3.73 -7.21 13.41
C GLU A 121 -5.15 -7.00 12.91
N ASN A 122 -6.09 -7.84 13.39
CA ASN A 122 -7.51 -7.62 13.15
C ASN A 122 -8.01 -6.56 14.13
N TYR A 123 -8.66 -5.52 13.61
CA TYR A 123 -9.13 -4.44 14.46
C TYR A 123 -10.41 -4.82 15.17
N ALA A 124 -10.38 -4.74 16.52
CA ALA A 124 -11.53 -4.99 17.39
C ALA A 124 -12.45 -3.76 17.52
N LYS A 125 -11.97 -2.59 17.09
CA LYS A 125 -12.71 -1.31 17.13
C LYS A 125 -12.64 -0.65 15.77
N SER A 126 -13.54 0.29 15.47
CA SER A 126 -13.51 1.11 14.25
C SER A 126 -12.28 2.00 14.23
N THR A 127 -11.16 1.47 13.74
CA THR A 127 -9.85 2.12 13.67
C THR A 127 -9.61 2.77 12.33
N ILE A 128 -10.07 2.13 11.25
CA ILE A 128 -9.90 2.61 9.87
C ILE A 128 -11.26 2.91 9.25
N HIS A 129 -11.38 4.11 8.68
CA HIS A 129 -12.62 4.57 8.09
C HIS A 129 -12.87 3.90 6.73
N GLY A 130 -13.99 3.21 6.59
CA GLY A 130 -14.37 2.47 5.39
C GLY A 130 -14.36 0.95 5.55
N ALA A 131 -13.97 0.43 6.69
CA ALA A 131 -14.08 -0.98 7.06
C ALA A 131 -15.37 -1.23 7.91
N PRO A 132 -15.94 -2.43 7.87
CA PRO A 132 -15.61 -3.55 6.99
C PRO A 132 -16.18 -3.40 5.57
N ASP A 133 -15.98 -4.43 4.75
CA ASP A 133 -16.52 -4.54 3.39
C ASP A 133 -15.98 -3.49 2.37
N GLY A 134 -14.92 -2.77 2.72
CA GLY A 134 -14.19 -1.90 1.79
C GLY A 134 -13.48 -2.72 0.71
N ASP A 135 -13.45 -2.21 -0.51
CA ASP A 135 -12.97 -2.89 -1.70
C ASP A 135 -11.61 -2.39 -2.21
N TRP A 136 -10.74 -2.00 -1.27
CA TRP A 136 -9.38 -1.56 -1.56
C TRP A 136 -8.38 -1.97 -0.47
N LEU A 137 -7.11 -1.98 -0.86
CA LEU A 137 -5.95 -2.03 0.03
C LEU A 137 -5.31 -0.65 0.08
N HIS A 138 -4.94 -0.19 1.26
CA HIS A 138 -4.07 0.97 1.44
C HIS A 138 -2.64 0.48 1.69
N VAL A 139 -1.66 0.97 0.93
CA VAL A 139 -0.26 0.55 1.03
C VAL A 139 0.62 1.77 1.25
N GLU A 140 1.48 1.72 2.27
CA GLU A 140 2.44 2.77 2.59
C GLU A 140 3.86 2.31 2.32
N LEU A 141 4.61 3.15 1.60
CA LEU A 141 6.00 2.94 1.23
C LEU A 141 6.92 3.75 2.15
N SER A 142 8.05 3.18 2.54
CA SER A 142 9.06 3.92 3.32
C SER A 142 9.66 5.07 2.51
N PRO A 143 10.17 6.14 3.16
CA PRO A 143 10.76 7.28 2.45
C PRO A 143 11.87 6.88 1.49
N GLU A 144 12.74 5.97 1.90
CA GLU A 144 13.89 5.53 1.12
C GLU A 144 13.47 4.90 -0.23
N TRP A 145 12.44 4.06 -0.25
CA TRP A 145 11.89 3.48 -1.49
C TRP A 145 11.03 4.49 -2.25
N ALA A 146 10.24 5.29 -1.55
CA ALA A 146 9.39 6.28 -2.17
C ALA A 146 10.17 7.33 -2.97
N ASP A 147 11.33 7.75 -2.48
CA ASP A 147 12.18 8.75 -3.15
C ASP A 147 12.96 8.19 -4.35
N SER A 148 13.03 6.87 -4.52
CA SER A 148 13.88 6.23 -5.54
C SER A 148 13.13 5.27 -6.45
N LYS A 149 12.78 5.72 -7.64
CA LYS A 149 12.27 4.88 -8.74
C LYS A 149 13.22 3.71 -9.05
N LEU A 150 14.53 3.97 -9.07
CA LEU A 150 15.54 2.95 -9.36
C LEU A 150 15.54 1.84 -8.30
N LYS A 151 15.50 2.21 -7.03
CA LYS A 151 15.47 1.23 -5.93
C LYS A 151 14.26 0.29 -6.01
N VAL A 152 13.09 0.83 -6.34
CA VAL A 152 11.88 0.01 -6.54
C VAL A 152 12.07 -0.95 -7.73
N ARG A 153 12.59 -0.47 -8.85
CA ARG A 153 12.88 -1.33 -10.02
C ARG A 153 13.84 -2.45 -9.70
N GLU A 154 14.94 -2.14 -9.04
CA GLU A 154 15.95 -3.14 -8.63
C GLU A 154 15.35 -4.18 -7.69
N SER A 155 14.47 -3.78 -6.77
CA SER A 155 13.74 -4.70 -5.90
C SER A 155 12.89 -5.69 -6.74
N PHE A 156 12.13 -5.21 -7.71
CA PHE A 156 11.33 -6.10 -8.57
C PHE A 156 12.18 -6.99 -9.48
N LEU A 157 13.26 -6.48 -10.04
CA LEU A 157 14.20 -7.30 -10.84
C LEU A 157 14.83 -8.42 -10.00
N LYS A 158 15.14 -8.16 -8.74
CA LYS A 158 15.65 -9.17 -7.81
C LYS A 158 14.59 -10.24 -7.49
N LEU A 159 13.32 -9.83 -7.33
CA LEU A 159 12.22 -10.76 -7.04
C LEU A 159 11.78 -11.57 -8.27
N PHE A 160 11.93 -11.00 -9.46
CA PHE A 160 11.53 -11.60 -10.73
C PHE A 160 12.69 -11.56 -11.75
N PRO A 161 13.77 -12.32 -11.55
CA PRO A 161 14.97 -12.25 -12.39
C PRO A 161 14.77 -12.66 -13.85
N GLN A 162 13.66 -13.32 -14.18
CA GLN A 162 13.32 -13.76 -15.54
C GLN A 162 12.48 -12.75 -16.34
N ALA A 163 12.15 -11.62 -15.75
CA ALA A 163 11.34 -10.57 -16.41
C ALA A 163 12.20 -9.57 -17.22
N GLN A 164 13.36 -10.02 -17.74
CA GLN A 164 14.24 -9.23 -18.60
C GLN A 164 13.94 -9.45 -20.08
#